data_9b3cdb892b0335ca319b0eeeffadc4ea
#
_entry.id   9b3cdb892b0335ca319b0eeeffadc4ea
#
_cell.length_a   1.000
_cell.length_b   1.000
_cell.length_c   1.000
_cell.angle_alpha   90.00
_cell.angle_beta   90.00
_cell.angle_gamma   90.00
#
_symmetry.space_group_name_H-M   'P 1'
#
loop_
_entity.id
_entity.type
_entity.pdbx_description
1 polymer ?
#
loop_
_entity_poly.entity_id
_entity_poly.type
_entity_poly.pdbx_seq_one_letter_code
_entity_poly.pdbx_strand_id
1 'polypeptide(L)'
;MDHVLGASAAVDAVYRSDWGRIVATLIRLVGDFDVAEEAAQEAFATAVDQWPSYGVPEFPRAWIIQTARHKAIDRIRRRVRFCEKLDAYTAAGASLTIDALISTRATSPTIAFA
;
A
#
# COMPACT_ATOMS: atom_id res chain seq x y z
N MET A 1 -29.25 7.92 4.27
CA MET A 1 -28.97 7.34 5.57
C MET A 1 -28.61 5.89 5.46
N ASP A 2 -29.54 5.10 4.97
CA ASP A 2 -29.29 3.67 4.81
C ASP A 2 -28.07 3.38 3.95
N HIS A 3 -27.85 4.20 2.94
CA HIS A 3 -26.72 4.05 2.05
C HIS A 3 -25.41 4.17 2.82
N VAL A 4 -25.31 5.17 3.68
CA VAL A 4 -24.10 5.38 4.48
C VAL A 4 -23.92 4.25 5.49
N LEU A 5 -25.00 3.84 6.14
CA LEU A 5 -24.90 2.75 7.11
C LEU A 5 -24.56 1.44 6.42
N GLY A 6 -25.13 1.22 5.24
CA GLY A 6 -24.81 0.02 4.46
C GLY A 6 -23.36 -0.03 4.04
N ALA A 7 -22.81 1.12 3.63
CA ALA A 7 -21.41 1.20 3.22
C ALA A 7 -20.48 0.92 4.40
N SER A 8 -20.76 1.51 5.56
CA SER A 8 -19.95 1.31 6.75
C SER A 8 -19.98 -0.16 7.18
N ALA A 9 -21.16 -0.77 7.16
CA ALA A 9 -21.28 -2.18 7.52
C ALA A 9 -20.54 -3.07 6.54
N ALA A 10 -20.57 -2.73 5.26
CA ALA A 10 -19.87 -3.51 4.24
C ALA A 10 -18.38 -3.44 4.42
N VAL A 11 -17.83 -2.25 4.69
CA VAL A 11 -16.40 -2.10 4.94
C VAL A 11 -16.00 -2.94 6.14
N ASP A 12 -16.74 -2.83 7.22
CA ASP A 12 -16.44 -3.55 8.45
C ASP A 12 -16.48 -5.07 8.23
N ALA A 13 -17.46 -5.53 7.50
CA ALA A 13 -17.60 -6.95 7.21
C ALA A 13 -16.40 -7.49 6.43
N VAL A 14 -15.98 -6.77 5.40
CA VAL A 14 -14.84 -7.19 4.59
C VAL A 14 -13.57 -7.16 5.43
N TYR A 15 -13.39 -6.13 6.23
CA TYR A 15 -12.22 -6.01 7.08
C TYR A 15 -12.12 -7.19 8.03
N ARG A 16 -13.21 -7.51 8.72
CA ARG A 16 -13.19 -8.59 9.72
C ARG A 16 -12.99 -9.95 9.11
N SER A 17 -13.61 -10.19 7.96
CA SER A 17 -13.56 -11.53 7.40
C SER A 17 -12.38 -11.75 6.46
N ASP A 18 -11.92 -10.70 5.79
CA ASP A 18 -10.99 -10.87 4.68
C ASP A 18 -9.66 -10.14 4.79
N TRP A 19 -9.41 -9.42 5.88
CA TRP A 19 -8.17 -8.65 6.02
C TRP A 19 -6.93 -9.51 5.76
N GLY A 20 -6.85 -10.65 6.41
CA GLY A 20 -5.70 -11.54 6.28
C GLY A 20 -5.51 -12.04 4.87
N ARG A 21 -6.60 -12.40 4.20
CA ARG A 21 -6.55 -12.87 2.83
C ARG A 21 -6.12 -11.77 1.88
N ILE A 22 -6.60 -10.56 2.11
CA ILE A 22 -6.27 -9.42 1.27
C ILE A 22 -4.78 -9.13 1.38
N VAL A 23 -4.26 -9.04 2.59
CA VAL A 23 -2.85 -8.77 2.81
C VAL A 23 -1.99 -9.88 2.23
N ALA A 24 -2.37 -11.14 2.44
CA ALA A 24 -1.62 -12.26 1.91
C ALA A 24 -1.57 -12.24 0.38
N THR A 25 -2.70 -11.88 -0.26
CA THR A 25 -2.74 -11.78 -1.71
C THR A 25 -1.81 -10.67 -2.19
N LEU A 26 -1.83 -9.52 -1.51
CA LEU A 26 -0.98 -8.41 -1.88
C LEU A 26 0.49 -8.72 -1.68
N ILE A 27 0.83 -9.44 -0.62
CA ILE A 27 2.22 -9.84 -0.39
C ILE A 27 2.71 -10.69 -1.56
N ARG A 28 1.88 -11.61 -2.03
CA ARG A 28 2.27 -12.42 -3.18
C ARG A 28 2.43 -11.61 -4.45
N LEU A 29 1.64 -10.56 -4.59
CA LEU A 29 1.72 -9.72 -5.79
C LEU A 29 2.91 -8.78 -5.79
N VAL A 30 3.23 -8.20 -4.63
CA VAL A 30 4.28 -7.18 -4.58
C VAL A 30 5.55 -7.60 -3.85
N GLY A 31 5.50 -8.69 -3.12
CA GLY A 31 6.70 -9.21 -2.47
C GLY A 31 7.20 -8.45 -1.26
N ASP A 32 6.39 -7.57 -0.69
CA ASP A 32 6.81 -6.72 0.42
C ASP A 32 5.66 -6.59 1.40
N PHE A 33 5.87 -7.05 2.63
CA PHE A 33 4.83 -7.06 3.65
C PHE A 33 4.37 -5.64 4.01
N ASP A 34 5.33 -4.74 4.24
CA ASP A 34 4.99 -3.38 4.65
C ASP A 34 4.19 -2.65 3.58
N VAL A 35 4.60 -2.78 2.33
CA VAL A 35 3.88 -2.16 1.22
C VAL A 35 2.49 -2.76 1.11
N ALA A 36 2.38 -4.07 1.25
CA ALA A 36 1.08 -4.75 1.15
C ALA A 36 0.13 -4.28 2.25
N GLU A 37 0.62 -4.23 3.47
CA GLU A 37 -0.21 -3.83 4.60
C GLU A 37 -0.66 -2.39 4.49
N GLU A 38 0.25 -1.50 4.15
CA GLU A 38 -0.09 -0.08 4.00
C GLU A 38 -1.06 0.13 2.85
N ALA A 39 -0.85 -0.57 1.75
CA ALA A 39 -1.74 -0.45 0.60
C ALA A 39 -3.14 -0.97 0.94
N ALA A 40 -3.23 -2.05 1.70
CA ALA A 40 -4.51 -2.57 2.13
C ALA A 40 -5.24 -1.57 3.02
N GLN A 41 -4.52 -0.96 3.96
CA GLN A 41 -5.12 0.05 4.82
C GLN A 41 -5.64 1.23 4.01
N GLU A 42 -4.88 1.67 3.02
CA GLU A 42 -5.31 2.77 2.16
C GLU A 42 -6.53 2.40 1.33
N ALA A 43 -6.60 1.15 0.89
CA ALA A 43 -7.75 0.70 0.11
C ALA A 43 -9.02 0.70 0.96
N PHE A 44 -8.91 0.27 2.22
CA PHE A 44 -10.06 0.32 3.12
C PHE A 44 -10.45 1.76 3.43
N ALA A 45 -9.49 2.66 3.59
CA ALA A 45 -9.79 4.07 3.79
C ALA A 45 -10.50 4.66 2.57
N THR A 46 -10.09 4.26 1.37
CA THR A 46 -10.74 4.69 0.14
C THR A 46 -12.18 4.19 0.09
N ALA A 47 -12.41 2.95 0.52
CA ALA A 47 -13.76 2.39 0.56
C ALA A 47 -14.64 3.17 1.52
N VAL A 48 -14.13 3.51 2.69
CA VAL A 48 -14.87 4.30 3.66
C VAL A 48 -15.28 5.64 3.06
N ASP A 49 -14.40 6.22 2.25
CA ASP A 49 -14.64 7.51 1.64
C ASP A 49 -15.59 7.43 0.44
N GLN A 50 -15.45 6.42 -0.38
CA GLN A 50 -16.17 6.37 -1.66
C GLN A 50 -17.49 5.60 -1.64
N TRP A 51 -17.57 4.52 -0.90
CA TRP A 51 -18.77 3.68 -0.93
C TRP A 51 -20.03 4.39 -0.49
N PRO A 52 -20.01 5.33 0.47
CA PRO A 52 -21.23 6.05 0.80
C PRO A 52 -21.81 6.85 -0.36
N SER A 53 -20.93 7.36 -1.24
CA SER A 53 -21.39 8.19 -2.37
C SER A 53 -21.65 7.37 -3.62
N TYR A 54 -20.81 6.38 -3.88
CA TYR A 54 -20.88 5.64 -5.14
C TYR A 54 -21.54 4.28 -5.01
N GLY A 55 -21.79 3.84 -3.79
CA GLY A 55 -22.39 2.54 -3.55
C GLY A 55 -21.36 1.45 -3.32
N VAL A 56 -21.78 0.41 -2.62
CA VAL A 56 -20.93 -0.73 -2.35
C VAL A 56 -20.82 -1.57 -3.63
N PRO A 57 -19.59 -1.91 -4.05
CA PRO A 57 -19.43 -2.72 -5.26
C PRO A 57 -20.07 -4.10 -5.10
N GLU A 58 -20.35 -4.71 -6.22
CA GLU A 58 -20.92 -6.05 -6.23
C GLU A 58 -20.00 -7.07 -5.57
N PHE A 59 -18.69 -6.90 -5.78
CA PHE A 59 -17.69 -7.78 -5.19
C PHE A 59 -16.73 -6.94 -4.33
N PRO A 60 -17.12 -6.65 -3.08
CA PRO A 60 -16.34 -5.72 -2.25
C PRO A 60 -14.90 -6.14 -2.01
N ARG A 61 -14.65 -7.42 -1.74
CA ARG A 61 -13.29 -7.89 -1.50
C ARG A 61 -12.41 -7.69 -2.74
N ALA A 62 -12.95 -8.01 -3.90
CA ALA A 62 -12.20 -7.84 -5.15
C ALA A 62 -11.87 -6.37 -5.39
N TRP A 63 -12.82 -5.50 -5.08
CA TRP A 63 -12.62 -4.06 -5.22
C TRP A 63 -11.48 -3.58 -4.31
N ILE A 64 -11.46 -4.06 -3.07
CA ILE A 64 -10.42 -3.71 -2.11
C ILE A 64 -9.06 -4.19 -2.62
N ILE A 65 -8.98 -5.43 -3.09
CA ILE A 65 -7.73 -6.00 -3.59
C ILE A 65 -7.23 -5.20 -4.78
N GLN A 66 -8.11 -4.87 -5.72
CA GLN A 66 -7.73 -4.12 -6.91
C GLN A 66 -7.24 -2.71 -6.55
N THR A 67 -7.95 -2.04 -5.65
CA THR A 67 -7.57 -0.71 -5.19
C THR A 67 -6.23 -0.76 -4.46
N ALA A 68 -6.06 -1.74 -3.57
CA ALA A 68 -4.81 -1.90 -2.84
C ALA A 68 -3.66 -2.20 -3.77
N ARG A 69 -3.90 -3.01 -4.80
CA ARG A 69 -2.87 -3.32 -5.76
C ARG A 69 -2.37 -2.06 -6.46
N HIS A 70 -3.28 -1.18 -6.87
CA HIS A 70 -2.90 0.09 -7.48
C HIS A 70 -2.10 0.96 -6.51
N LYS A 71 -2.53 1.00 -5.25
CA LYS A 71 -1.81 1.76 -4.23
C LYS A 71 -0.39 1.21 -4.02
N ALA A 72 -0.27 -0.11 -4.00
CA ALA A 72 1.03 -0.75 -3.81
C ALA A 72 1.96 -0.46 -4.98
N ILE A 73 1.45 -0.53 -6.18
CA ILE A 73 2.24 -0.24 -7.37
C ILE A 73 2.72 1.21 -7.34
N ASP A 74 1.85 2.13 -6.95
CA ASP A 74 2.22 3.54 -6.86
C ASP A 74 3.30 3.77 -5.83
N ARG A 75 3.25 3.07 -4.70
CA ARG A 75 4.28 3.18 -3.68
C ARG A 75 5.62 2.67 -4.19
N ILE A 76 5.60 1.55 -4.89
CA ILE A 76 6.82 0.98 -5.45
C ILE A 76 7.41 1.94 -6.49
N ARG A 77 6.58 2.50 -7.36
CA ARG A 77 7.04 3.45 -8.37
C ARG A 77 7.66 4.68 -7.73
N ARG A 78 7.06 5.19 -6.66
CA ARG A 78 7.62 6.35 -5.96
C ARG A 78 8.96 6.02 -5.32
N ARG A 79 9.09 4.80 -4.79
CA ARG A 79 10.34 4.36 -4.18
C ARG A 79 11.44 4.25 -5.24
N VAL A 80 11.12 3.70 -6.40
CA VAL A 80 12.07 3.59 -7.50
C VAL A 80 12.51 4.97 -7.97
N ARG A 81 11.56 5.89 -8.15
CA ARG A 81 11.91 7.25 -8.57
C ARG A 81 12.79 7.94 -7.54
N PHE A 82 12.54 7.71 -6.26
CA PHE A 82 13.36 8.30 -5.21
C PHE A 82 14.78 7.74 -5.27
N CYS A 83 14.93 6.44 -5.48
CA CYS A 83 16.25 5.82 -5.61
C CYS A 83 16.98 6.37 -6.84
N GLU A 84 16.29 6.57 -7.94
CA GLU A 84 16.89 7.15 -9.12
C GLU A 84 17.39 8.56 -8.86
N LYS A 85 16.62 9.34 -8.11
CA LYS A 85 17.04 10.69 -7.76
C LYS A 85 18.28 10.66 -6.86
N LEU A 86 18.33 9.73 -5.93
CA LEU A 86 19.50 9.58 -5.08
C LEU A 86 20.72 9.19 -5.90
N ASP A 87 20.57 8.30 -6.86
CA ASP A 87 21.66 7.88 -7.73
C ASP A 87 22.19 9.07 -8.55
N ALA A 88 21.28 9.86 -9.10
CA ALA A 88 21.65 11.04 -9.86
C ALA A 88 22.38 12.05 -8.98
N TYR A 89 21.94 12.21 -7.76
CA TYR A 89 22.55 13.14 -6.82
C TYR A 89 23.94 12.65 -6.44
N THR A 90 24.09 11.35 -6.25
CA THR A 90 25.39 10.73 -5.96
C THR A 90 26.34 10.96 -7.10
N ALA A 91 25.88 10.77 -8.32
CA ALA A 91 26.69 10.99 -9.51
C ALA A 91 27.15 12.43 -9.62
N ALA A 92 26.41 13.35 -9.03
CA ALA A 92 26.77 14.75 -9.03
C ALA A 92 27.78 15.12 -7.92
N GLY A 93 28.25 14.13 -7.16
CA GLY A 93 29.32 14.37 -6.20
C GLY A 93 28.95 14.45 -4.74
N ALA A 94 27.76 14.04 -4.39
CA ALA A 94 27.32 14.05 -3.00
C ALA A 94 27.46 12.68 -2.37
N SER A 95 28.46 11.95 -2.76
CA SER A 95 28.53 10.53 -2.47
C SER A 95 28.60 10.14 -0.99
N LEU A 96 29.39 10.85 -0.19
CA LEU A 96 29.56 10.45 1.20
C LEU A 96 28.25 10.48 2.00
N THR A 97 27.51 11.55 1.85
CA THR A 97 26.25 11.68 2.57
C THR A 97 25.23 10.66 2.08
N ILE A 98 25.20 10.45 0.79
CA ILE A 98 24.29 9.50 0.18
C ILE A 98 24.62 8.09 0.60
N ASP A 99 25.88 7.74 0.66
CA ASP A 99 26.28 6.42 1.10
C ASP A 99 25.82 6.15 2.52
N ALA A 100 25.92 7.14 3.39
CA ALA A 100 25.46 6.99 4.76
C ALA A 100 23.96 6.73 4.81
N LEU A 101 23.20 7.42 4.01
CA LEU A 101 21.74 7.23 3.95
C LEU A 101 21.40 5.86 3.39
N ILE A 102 22.09 5.46 2.37
CA ILE A 102 21.85 4.16 1.75
C ILE A 102 22.18 3.05 2.72
N SER A 103 23.28 3.16 3.44
CA SER A 103 23.63 2.17 4.44
C SER A 103 22.59 2.06 5.53
N THR A 104 22.07 3.18 6.00
CA THR A 104 21.03 3.19 7.00
C THR A 104 19.79 2.51 6.48
N ARG A 105 19.41 2.78 5.25
CA ARG A 105 18.27 2.14 4.65
C ARG A 105 18.45 0.65 4.47
N ALA A 106 19.63 0.26 4.12
CA ALA A 106 19.93 -1.16 3.90
C ALA A 106 19.80 -1.94 5.19
N THR A 107 20.06 -1.31 6.33
CA THR A 107 19.93 -1.99 7.60
C THR A 107 18.56 -1.81 8.20
N SER A 108 17.68 -1.18 7.48
CA SER A 108 16.34 -0.91 7.95
C SER A 108 15.58 -2.19 8.18
N PRO A 109 14.70 -2.20 9.12
CA PRO A 109 13.90 -3.38 9.41
C PRO A 109 13.02 -3.79 8.30
N THR A 110 12.82 -2.95 7.36
CA THR A 110 12.09 -3.36 6.23
C THR A 110 12.65 -4.50 5.62
N ILE A 111 13.87 -4.62 5.74
CA ILE A 111 14.48 -5.72 5.15
C ILE A 111 14.38 -6.86 6.02
N ALA A 112 14.23 -6.60 7.26
CA ALA A 112 14.25 -7.65 8.22
C ALA A 112 13.21 -8.67 8.02
N PHE A 113 12.10 -8.30 7.48
CA PHE A 113 11.17 -9.25 7.27
C PHE A 113 11.36 -9.87 6.03
N ALA A 114 12.09 -9.33 5.34
CA ALA A 114 12.35 -9.96 4.09
C ALA A 114 13.13 -11.14 4.36
#